data_65d39680577252a3ca74ba76c227babf
#
_entry.id   65d39680577252a3ca74ba76c227babf
#
_cell.length_a   1.000
_cell.length_b   1.000
_cell.length_c   1.000
_cell.angle_alpha   90.00
_cell.angle_beta   90.00
_cell.angle_gamma   90.00
#
_symmetry.space_group_name_H-M   'P 1'
#
loop_
_entity.id
_entity.type
_entity.pdbx_description
1 polymer ?
#
loop_
_entity_poly.entity_id
_entity_poly.type
_entity_poly.pdbx_seq_one_letter_code
_entity_poly.pdbx_strand_id
1 'polypeptide(L)'
;MHKRDVTIVLVTSVLPSHPNTDIIDETIKSIRFHFPDNEIIMQIDGLRREQNHRKADYDEYKNRILWKCLHEYKNVLPIVFESHIHQTGMMRLTMPEIKTSLLLYIEGDAPLTTDPIDWEKCLDMLEYGKANTIRFHFEAFIPEPHKHLMFALEDGFLQTAQWSQRPHLTRKSYYRDVVLPSCDKFFFIEDTFHGKVQDDMLPYNIFSKDGWNMHKLWIYHPEGNIKRSYHLDGRDGHRKFTTDDKFWGYKE
;
A
#
# COMPACT_ATOMS: atom_id res chain seq x y z
N MET A 1 -6.26 0.33 21.48
CA MET A 1 -7.04 0.63 20.22
C MET A 1 -7.54 -0.68 19.65
N HIS A 2 -8.67 -0.69 18.97
CA HIS A 2 -9.22 -1.92 18.39
C HIS A 2 -9.01 -1.93 16.87
N LYS A 3 -8.95 -3.14 16.27
CA LYS A 3 -8.89 -3.26 14.79
C LYS A 3 -9.97 -2.44 14.08
N ARG A 4 -11.12 -2.17 14.73
CA ARG A 4 -12.22 -1.34 14.19
C ARG A 4 -11.85 0.13 13.97
N ASP A 5 -10.76 0.60 14.59
CA ASP A 5 -10.30 2.00 14.48
C ASP A 5 -9.36 2.22 13.29
N VAL A 6 -9.36 1.31 12.31
CA VAL A 6 -8.55 1.36 11.09
C VAL A 6 -9.47 1.44 9.87
N THR A 7 -9.28 2.45 9.02
CA THR A 7 -9.85 2.48 7.66
C THR A 7 -8.86 1.86 6.68
N ILE A 8 -9.33 0.98 5.80
CA ILE A 8 -8.50 0.41 4.75
C ILE A 8 -8.61 1.31 3.51
N VAL A 9 -7.48 1.73 2.95
CA VAL A 9 -7.41 2.43 1.68
C VAL A 9 -6.87 1.46 0.64
N LEU A 10 -7.74 1.03 -0.26
CA LEU A 10 -7.43 0.10 -1.34
C LEU A 10 -7.33 0.87 -2.65
N VAL A 11 -6.15 0.85 -3.26
CA VAL A 11 -5.87 1.61 -4.48
C VAL A 11 -5.83 0.69 -5.68
N THR A 12 -6.59 1.00 -6.72
CA THR A 12 -6.56 0.25 -7.99
C THR A 12 -6.43 1.19 -9.18
N SER A 13 -5.77 0.72 -10.21
CA SER A 13 -5.56 1.37 -11.49
C SER A 13 -5.67 0.34 -12.61
N VAL A 14 -5.36 0.72 -13.85
CA VAL A 14 -5.40 -0.21 -14.99
C VAL A 14 -4.41 -1.35 -14.78
N LEU A 15 -4.90 -2.59 -14.86
CA LEU A 15 -4.12 -3.82 -14.84
C LEU A 15 -4.28 -4.60 -16.15
N PRO A 16 -3.29 -5.43 -16.54
CA PRO A 16 -3.35 -6.23 -17.76
C PRO A 16 -4.56 -7.16 -17.84
N SER A 17 -4.99 -7.71 -16.70
CA SER A 17 -6.10 -8.66 -16.60
C SER A 17 -7.50 -8.06 -16.80
N HIS A 18 -7.63 -6.71 -16.81
CA HIS A 18 -8.95 -6.09 -16.96
C HIS A 18 -9.61 -6.46 -18.30
N PRO A 19 -10.91 -6.69 -18.32
CA PRO A 19 -11.94 -6.37 -17.32
C PRO A 19 -12.15 -7.44 -16.22
N ASN A 20 -11.26 -8.43 -16.08
CA ASN A 20 -11.34 -9.42 -15.01
C ASN A 20 -11.13 -8.77 -13.63
N THR A 21 -11.87 -9.22 -12.61
CA THR A 21 -11.81 -8.69 -11.23
C THR A 21 -11.08 -9.62 -10.26
N ASP A 22 -10.56 -10.77 -10.70
CA ASP A 22 -9.99 -11.79 -9.81
C ASP A 22 -8.88 -11.26 -8.91
N ILE A 23 -8.03 -10.35 -9.42
CA ILE A 23 -6.94 -9.73 -8.66
C ILE A 23 -7.50 -8.92 -7.48
N ILE A 24 -8.45 -8.04 -7.75
CA ILE A 24 -9.04 -7.22 -6.70
C ILE A 24 -9.90 -8.04 -5.74
N ASP A 25 -10.57 -9.08 -6.23
CA ASP A 25 -11.35 -10.03 -5.42
C ASP A 25 -10.44 -10.75 -4.41
N GLU A 26 -9.29 -11.23 -4.85
CA GLU A 26 -8.27 -11.86 -4.00
C GLU A 26 -7.76 -10.88 -2.93
N THR A 27 -7.48 -9.65 -3.32
CA THR A 27 -7.00 -8.61 -2.40
C THR A 27 -8.07 -8.27 -1.35
N ILE A 28 -9.32 -8.08 -1.75
CA ILE A 28 -10.43 -7.85 -0.81
C ILE A 28 -10.62 -9.05 0.12
N LYS A 29 -10.53 -10.27 -0.39
CA LYS A 29 -10.60 -11.49 0.42
C LYS A 29 -9.50 -11.53 1.47
N SER A 30 -8.27 -11.17 1.10
CA SER A 30 -7.15 -11.09 2.03
C SER A 30 -7.38 -10.03 3.13
N ILE A 31 -7.90 -8.86 2.74
CA ILE A 31 -8.27 -7.80 3.68
C ILE A 31 -9.34 -8.31 4.66
N ARG A 32 -10.39 -8.96 4.18
CA ARG A 32 -11.50 -9.46 5.01
C ARG A 32 -11.08 -10.58 5.96
N PHE A 33 -10.05 -11.35 5.61
CA PHE A 33 -9.46 -12.33 6.52
C PHE A 33 -8.90 -11.64 7.79
N HIS A 34 -8.23 -10.51 7.64
CA HIS A 34 -7.64 -9.78 8.76
C HIS A 34 -8.58 -8.74 9.38
N PHE A 35 -9.44 -8.11 8.58
CA PHE A 35 -10.34 -7.01 8.92
C PHE A 35 -11.74 -7.28 8.39
N PRO A 36 -12.53 -8.15 9.04
CA PRO A 36 -13.80 -8.64 8.48
C PRO A 36 -14.87 -7.56 8.31
N ASP A 37 -14.84 -6.51 9.12
CA ASP A 37 -15.92 -5.51 9.21
C ASP A 37 -15.48 -4.07 8.93
N ASN A 38 -14.17 -3.83 8.77
CA ASN A 38 -13.65 -2.48 8.59
C ASN A 38 -14.14 -1.84 7.28
N GLU A 39 -14.27 -0.51 7.31
CA GLU A 39 -14.50 0.27 6.10
C GLU A 39 -13.31 0.14 5.15
N ILE A 40 -13.60 -0.13 3.88
CA ILE A 40 -12.64 -0.05 2.78
C ILE A 40 -13.02 1.14 1.91
N ILE A 41 -12.14 2.12 1.79
CA ILE A 41 -12.25 3.17 0.79
C ILE A 41 -11.45 2.69 -0.42
N MET A 42 -12.16 2.35 -1.50
CA MET A 42 -11.55 1.87 -2.74
C MET A 42 -11.35 3.04 -3.69
N GLN A 43 -10.12 3.40 -3.93
CA GLN A 43 -9.72 4.43 -4.89
C GLN A 43 -9.50 3.79 -6.26
N ILE A 44 -10.24 4.25 -7.27
CA ILE A 44 -10.16 3.76 -8.65
C ILE A 44 -9.64 4.91 -9.52
N ASP A 45 -8.36 4.85 -9.91
CA ASP A 45 -7.71 5.92 -10.67
C ASP A 45 -8.28 6.02 -12.10
N GLY A 46 -8.12 7.18 -12.70
CA GLY A 46 -8.42 7.39 -14.11
C GLY A 46 -7.43 6.68 -15.04
N LEU A 47 -7.78 6.61 -16.30
CA LEU A 47 -6.95 6.00 -17.33
C LEU A 47 -5.82 6.93 -17.75
N ARG A 48 -4.58 6.43 -17.85
CA ARG A 48 -3.46 7.16 -18.43
C ARG A 48 -3.68 7.35 -19.93
N ARG A 49 -3.20 8.47 -20.46
CA ARG A 49 -3.33 8.79 -21.89
C ARG A 49 -2.75 7.69 -22.79
N GLU A 50 -1.62 7.14 -22.40
CA GLU A 50 -0.91 6.07 -23.14
C GLU A 50 -1.70 4.75 -23.15
N GLN A 51 -2.63 4.59 -22.20
CA GLN A 51 -3.47 3.40 -22.03
C GLN A 51 -4.88 3.57 -22.64
N ASN A 52 -5.13 4.61 -23.42
CA ASN A 52 -6.46 4.86 -24.02
C ASN A 52 -6.97 3.70 -24.87
N HIS A 53 -6.09 2.88 -25.42
CA HIS A 53 -6.45 1.66 -26.14
C HIS A 53 -7.16 0.62 -25.25
N ARG A 54 -7.00 0.71 -23.92
CA ARG A 54 -7.63 -0.15 -22.91
C ARG A 54 -8.92 0.44 -22.33
N LYS A 55 -9.40 1.56 -22.86
CA LYS A 55 -10.53 2.29 -22.28
C LYS A 55 -11.79 1.42 -22.09
N ALA A 56 -12.15 0.65 -23.11
CA ALA A 56 -13.35 -0.20 -23.07
C ALA A 56 -13.25 -1.27 -21.96
N ASP A 57 -12.12 -1.96 -21.88
CA ASP A 57 -11.87 -2.98 -20.85
C ASP A 57 -11.86 -2.37 -19.44
N TYR A 58 -11.27 -1.18 -19.32
CA TYR A 58 -11.20 -0.51 -18.00
C TYR A 58 -12.54 0.07 -17.56
N ASP A 59 -13.33 0.60 -18.48
CA ASP A 59 -14.69 1.06 -18.17
C ASP A 59 -15.58 -0.13 -17.76
N GLU A 60 -15.48 -1.26 -18.44
CA GLU A 60 -16.16 -2.48 -18.04
C GLU A 60 -15.70 -2.99 -16.67
N TYR A 61 -14.39 -2.95 -16.37
CA TYR A 61 -13.86 -3.27 -15.05
C TYR A 61 -14.47 -2.36 -13.97
N LYS A 62 -14.50 -1.04 -14.19
CA LYS A 62 -15.10 -0.09 -13.23
C LYS A 62 -16.57 -0.41 -12.97
N ASN A 63 -17.33 -0.72 -14.02
CA ASN A 63 -18.74 -1.10 -13.89
C ASN A 63 -18.91 -2.36 -13.04
N ARG A 64 -18.09 -3.39 -13.27
CA ARG A 64 -18.09 -4.62 -12.47
C ARG A 64 -17.75 -4.35 -11.01
N ILE A 65 -16.72 -3.54 -10.75
CA ILE A 65 -16.34 -3.18 -9.38
C ILE A 65 -17.44 -2.41 -8.67
N LEU A 66 -18.05 -1.42 -9.32
CA LEU A 66 -19.18 -0.68 -8.74
C LEU A 66 -20.35 -1.60 -8.42
N TRP A 67 -20.68 -2.52 -9.32
CA TRP A 67 -21.70 -3.52 -9.07
C TRP A 67 -21.36 -4.41 -7.87
N LYS A 68 -20.13 -4.89 -7.76
CA LYS A 68 -19.65 -5.70 -6.63
C LYS A 68 -19.65 -4.92 -5.31
N CYS A 69 -19.30 -3.64 -5.32
CA CYS A 69 -19.41 -2.78 -4.13
C CYS A 69 -20.84 -2.65 -3.62
N LEU A 70 -21.83 -2.68 -4.52
CA LEU A 70 -23.25 -2.59 -4.15
C LEU A 70 -23.85 -3.92 -3.70
N HIS A 71 -23.36 -5.05 -4.21
CA HIS A 71 -24.03 -6.35 -4.07
C HIS A 71 -23.21 -7.45 -3.41
N GLU A 72 -21.89 -7.40 -3.47
CA GLU A 72 -21.04 -8.49 -3.01
C GLU A 72 -20.06 -8.07 -1.90
N TYR A 73 -19.39 -6.91 -2.07
CA TYR A 73 -18.39 -6.48 -1.11
C TYR A 73 -19.03 -5.80 0.11
N LYS A 74 -18.65 -6.29 1.28
CA LYS A 74 -19.16 -5.72 2.53
C LYS A 74 -18.39 -4.44 2.88
N ASN A 75 -19.12 -3.36 3.17
CA ASN A 75 -18.57 -2.10 3.71
C ASN A 75 -17.40 -1.53 2.86
N VAL A 76 -17.63 -1.43 1.54
CA VAL A 76 -16.68 -0.84 0.58
C VAL A 76 -17.28 0.42 -0.02
N LEU A 77 -16.59 1.55 0.14
CA LEU A 77 -16.92 2.84 -0.46
C LEU A 77 -16.02 3.06 -1.69
N PRO A 78 -16.53 2.92 -2.92
CA PRO A 78 -15.76 3.22 -4.12
C PRO A 78 -15.68 4.73 -4.37
N ILE A 79 -14.48 5.24 -4.67
CA ILE A 79 -14.22 6.60 -5.15
C ILE A 79 -13.57 6.48 -6.52
N VAL A 80 -14.31 6.88 -7.56
CA VAL A 80 -13.87 6.80 -8.96
C VAL A 80 -13.35 8.15 -9.40
N PHE A 81 -12.13 8.18 -9.91
CA PHE A 81 -11.52 9.36 -10.51
C PHE A 81 -11.63 9.29 -12.03
N GLU A 82 -12.16 10.34 -12.65
CA GLU A 82 -12.32 10.38 -14.11
C GLU A 82 -10.98 10.54 -14.82
N SER A 83 -10.10 11.35 -14.25
CA SER A 83 -8.76 11.60 -14.79
C SER A 83 -7.72 10.82 -13.98
N HIS A 84 -6.63 10.42 -14.66
CA HIS A 84 -5.48 9.84 -14.00
C HIS A 84 -4.79 10.89 -13.12
N ILE A 85 -4.77 10.66 -11.82
CA ILE A 85 -4.22 11.58 -10.82
C ILE A 85 -3.17 10.92 -9.90
N HIS A 86 -2.81 9.70 -10.19
CA HIS A 86 -1.83 8.92 -9.44
C HIS A 86 -2.15 8.72 -7.95
N GLN A 87 -1.32 7.97 -7.27
CA GLN A 87 -1.47 7.66 -5.84
C GLN A 87 -1.53 8.93 -4.96
N THR A 88 -0.64 9.90 -5.20
CA THR A 88 -0.60 11.14 -4.40
C THR A 88 -1.87 11.97 -4.57
N GLY A 89 -2.38 12.10 -5.79
CA GLY A 89 -3.62 12.81 -6.06
C GLY A 89 -4.82 12.14 -5.40
N MET A 90 -4.96 10.84 -5.59
CA MET A 90 -6.04 10.05 -4.97
C MET A 90 -6.01 10.16 -3.46
N MET A 91 -4.84 9.95 -2.84
CA MET A 91 -4.70 10.03 -1.38
C MET A 91 -5.04 11.42 -0.83
N ARG A 92 -4.60 12.51 -1.49
CA ARG A 92 -4.94 13.88 -1.05
C ARG A 92 -6.44 14.13 -1.05
N LEU A 93 -7.12 13.72 -2.12
CA LEU A 93 -8.57 13.93 -2.26
C LEU A 93 -9.39 13.02 -1.33
N THR A 94 -8.88 11.84 -1.01
CA THR A 94 -9.57 10.87 -0.15
C THR A 94 -9.29 11.09 1.34
N MET A 95 -8.19 11.75 1.70
CA MET A 95 -7.78 11.94 3.09
C MET A 95 -8.88 12.52 4.01
N PRO A 96 -9.75 13.46 3.58
CA PRO A 96 -10.87 13.95 4.39
C PRO A 96 -11.91 12.88 4.72
N GLU A 97 -12.09 11.89 3.85
CA GLU A 97 -13.07 10.82 4.01
C GLU A 97 -12.65 9.77 5.05
N ILE A 98 -11.35 9.62 5.31
CA ILE A 98 -10.83 8.72 6.32
C ILE A 98 -11.19 9.26 7.71
N LYS A 99 -12.07 8.58 8.44
CA LYS A 99 -12.56 9.06 9.76
C LYS A 99 -11.71 8.55 10.94
N THR A 100 -10.93 7.50 10.72
CA THR A 100 -10.09 6.88 11.76
C THR A 100 -8.73 7.57 11.87
N SER A 101 -8.05 7.41 13.01
CA SER A 101 -6.70 7.92 13.24
C SER A 101 -5.62 7.09 12.55
N LEU A 102 -5.93 5.84 12.21
CA LEU A 102 -5.06 4.91 11.51
C LEU A 102 -5.67 4.51 10.17
N LEU A 103 -4.81 4.26 9.20
CA LEU A 103 -5.20 3.67 7.93
C LEU A 103 -4.25 2.53 7.56
N LEU A 104 -4.79 1.52 6.88
CA LEU A 104 -4.04 0.46 6.22
C LEU A 104 -4.10 0.71 4.71
N TYR A 105 -2.95 1.05 4.12
CA TYR A 105 -2.82 1.25 2.67
C TYR A 105 -2.50 -0.08 1.99
N ILE A 106 -3.22 -0.40 0.93
CA ILE A 106 -3.01 -1.62 0.13
C ILE A 106 -3.22 -1.28 -1.35
N GLU A 107 -2.32 -1.73 -2.21
CA GLU A 107 -2.53 -1.73 -3.65
C GLU A 107 -3.39 -2.93 -4.08
N GLY A 108 -4.18 -2.76 -5.13
CA GLY A 108 -5.17 -3.75 -5.56
C GLY A 108 -4.59 -5.09 -6.01
N ASP A 109 -3.31 -5.12 -6.31
CA ASP A 109 -2.53 -6.31 -6.71
C ASP A 109 -1.52 -6.76 -5.65
N ALA A 110 -1.59 -6.21 -4.44
CA ALA A 110 -0.65 -6.50 -3.35
C ALA A 110 -1.36 -7.00 -2.08
N PRO A 111 -2.06 -8.16 -2.12
CA PRO A 111 -2.76 -8.70 -0.97
C PRO A 111 -1.82 -9.06 0.19
N LEU A 112 -2.38 -9.09 1.39
CA LEU A 112 -1.74 -9.68 2.56
C LEU A 112 -1.78 -11.21 2.48
N THR A 113 -0.79 -11.88 3.09
CA THR A 113 -0.87 -13.33 3.30
C THR A 113 -1.86 -13.66 4.43
N THR A 114 -2.27 -14.92 4.53
CA THR A 114 -3.09 -15.42 5.65
C THR A 114 -2.27 -15.78 6.89
N ASP A 115 -0.96 -15.60 6.85
CA ASP A 115 -0.10 -15.83 8.00
C ASP A 115 -0.47 -14.90 9.16
N PRO A 116 -0.36 -15.36 10.41
CA PRO A 116 -0.72 -14.56 11.57
C PRO A 116 0.08 -13.25 11.66
N ILE A 117 -0.64 -12.14 11.80
CA ILE A 117 -0.08 -10.82 12.11
C ILE A 117 -0.58 -10.41 13.48
N ASP A 118 0.32 -10.03 14.37
CA ASP A 118 -0.02 -9.46 15.67
C ASP A 118 -0.48 -8.01 15.50
N TRP A 119 -1.76 -7.88 15.09
CA TRP A 119 -2.37 -6.57 14.85
C TRP A 119 -2.46 -5.72 16.13
N GLU A 120 -2.68 -6.34 17.28
CA GLU A 120 -2.76 -5.61 18.54
C GLU A 120 -1.44 -4.90 18.81
N LYS A 121 -0.33 -5.61 18.70
CA LYS A 121 1.01 -5.04 18.85
C LYS A 121 1.33 -3.98 17.80
N CYS A 122 0.92 -4.18 16.55
CA CYS A 122 1.07 -3.16 15.49
C CYS A 122 0.29 -1.87 15.84
N LEU A 123 -0.95 -2.01 16.31
CA LEU A 123 -1.78 -0.88 16.71
C LEU A 123 -1.17 -0.13 17.89
N ASP A 124 -0.71 -0.84 18.91
CA ASP A 124 -0.04 -0.27 20.08
C ASP A 124 1.22 0.53 19.71
N MET A 125 2.04 0.00 18.80
CA MET A 125 3.22 0.71 18.30
C MET A 125 2.88 2.08 17.70
N LEU A 126 1.77 2.15 16.96
CA LEU A 126 1.30 3.40 16.35
C LEU A 126 0.62 4.31 17.38
N GLU A 127 -0.22 3.77 18.25
CA GLU A 127 -0.94 4.55 19.26
C GLU A 127 0.01 5.24 20.23
N TYR A 128 1.00 4.50 20.77
CA TYR A 128 2.01 5.04 21.69
C TYR A 128 3.12 5.86 21.00
N GLY A 129 3.01 6.10 19.69
CA GLY A 129 3.95 6.93 18.95
C GLY A 129 5.35 6.32 18.79
N LYS A 130 5.49 5.00 18.99
CA LYS A 130 6.72 4.25 18.72
C LYS A 130 6.94 4.05 17.21
N ALA A 131 5.85 4.01 16.44
CA ALA A 131 5.85 3.94 14.99
C ALA A 131 4.99 5.05 14.38
N ASN A 132 5.33 5.52 13.18
CA ASN A 132 4.44 6.26 12.30
C ASN A 132 3.91 5.36 11.18
N THR A 133 4.72 4.39 10.75
CA THR A 133 4.34 3.41 9.71
C THR A 133 4.96 2.06 10.01
N ILE A 134 4.16 0.99 9.80
CA ILE A 134 4.59 -0.41 9.87
C ILE A 134 4.26 -1.07 8.55
N ARG A 135 5.28 -1.52 7.82
CA ARG A 135 5.16 -2.15 6.51
C ARG A 135 5.08 -3.68 6.64
N PHE A 136 4.25 -4.29 5.79
CA PHE A 136 4.13 -5.74 5.64
C PHE A 136 4.89 -6.18 4.39
N HIS A 137 6.05 -6.78 4.60
CA HIS A 137 7.01 -7.05 3.54
C HIS A 137 6.56 -8.24 2.66
N PHE A 138 6.88 -8.19 1.36
CA PHE A 138 6.51 -9.25 0.43
C PHE A 138 7.63 -10.30 0.25
N GLU A 139 8.85 -9.98 0.63
CA GLU A 139 9.94 -10.96 0.70
C GLU A 139 9.98 -11.60 2.09
N ALA A 140 10.37 -12.88 2.12
CA ALA A 140 10.57 -13.59 3.38
C ALA A 140 11.86 -13.17 4.11
N PHE A 141 12.75 -12.42 3.45
CA PHE A 141 14.03 -11.95 3.97
C PHE A 141 14.32 -10.53 3.47
N ILE A 142 15.25 -9.85 4.10
CA ILE A 142 15.72 -8.55 3.61
C ILE A 142 16.77 -8.78 2.51
N PRO A 143 16.51 -8.35 1.26
CA PRO A 143 17.47 -8.47 0.16
C PRO A 143 18.80 -7.78 0.48
N GLU A 144 19.90 -8.37 0.04
CA GLU A 144 21.24 -7.83 0.31
C GLU A 144 21.41 -6.35 -0.04
N PRO A 145 20.92 -5.87 -1.20
CA PRO A 145 21.00 -4.45 -1.55
C PRO A 145 20.30 -3.51 -0.58
N HIS A 146 19.34 -4.00 0.21
CA HIS A 146 18.55 -3.18 1.15
C HIS A 146 19.03 -3.26 2.60
N LYS A 147 19.96 -4.15 2.92
CA LYS A 147 20.42 -4.36 4.30
C LYS A 147 21.01 -3.11 4.95
N HIS A 148 21.67 -2.26 4.17
CA HIS A 148 22.25 -1.00 4.66
C HIS A 148 21.18 0.02 5.12
N LEU A 149 19.90 -0.19 4.76
CA LEU A 149 18.78 0.63 5.17
C LEU A 149 18.06 0.08 6.41
N MET A 150 18.54 -1.03 6.96
CA MET A 150 17.95 -1.70 8.12
C MET A 150 18.82 -1.48 9.34
N PHE A 151 18.18 -1.30 10.50
CA PHE A 151 18.87 -0.98 11.74
C PHE A 151 18.52 -1.98 12.85
N ALA A 152 17.96 -1.54 13.97
CA ALA A 152 17.65 -2.39 15.09
C ALA A 152 16.41 -3.27 14.83
N LEU A 153 16.49 -4.54 15.22
CA LEU A 153 15.34 -5.43 15.34
C LEU A 153 14.90 -5.43 16.81
N GLU A 154 13.71 -4.96 17.07
CA GLU A 154 13.13 -4.85 18.40
C GLU A 154 11.78 -5.53 18.43
N ASP A 155 11.67 -6.60 19.19
CA ASP A 155 10.40 -7.27 19.50
C ASP A 155 9.56 -7.65 18.26
N GLY A 156 10.22 -8.11 17.20
CA GLY A 156 9.59 -8.50 15.93
C GLY A 156 9.32 -7.35 14.96
N PHE A 157 9.88 -6.17 15.22
CA PHE A 157 9.85 -5.02 14.31
C PHE A 157 11.26 -4.59 13.94
N LEU A 158 11.51 -4.42 12.65
CA LEU A 158 12.80 -4.00 12.10
C LEU A 158 12.75 -2.52 11.71
N GLN A 159 13.62 -1.72 12.33
CA GLN A 159 13.79 -0.31 11.97
C GLN A 159 14.34 -0.17 10.55
N THR A 160 13.81 0.76 9.76
CA THR A 160 14.24 0.96 8.39
C THR A 160 14.27 2.43 7.97
N ALA A 161 15.23 2.79 7.09
CA ALA A 161 15.24 4.03 6.32
C ALA A 161 14.62 3.84 4.92
N GLN A 162 13.98 2.71 4.66
CA GLN A 162 13.34 2.43 3.38
C GLN A 162 11.85 2.73 3.42
N TRP A 163 11.39 3.70 2.62
CA TRP A 163 9.97 3.80 2.28
C TRP A 163 9.63 2.84 1.14
N SER A 164 8.44 2.26 1.18
CA SER A 164 7.88 1.46 0.09
C SER A 164 6.36 1.49 0.15
N GLN A 165 5.69 1.46 -1.02
CA GLN A 165 4.23 1.40 -1.13
C GLN A 165 3.63 0.02 -0.89
N ARG A 166 4.41 -0.96 -0.45
CA ARG A 166 3.89 -2.24 0.02
C ARG A 166 2.81 -2.04 1.07
N PRO A 167 1.91 -3.01 1.31
CA PRO A 167 0.90 -2.88 2.33
C PRO A 167 1.49 -2.37 3.64
N HIS A 168 0.92 -1.29 4.19
CA HIS A 168 1.42 -0.69 5.41
C HIS A 168 0.32 -0.06 6.26
N LEU A 169 0.42 -0.28 7.56
CA LEU A 169 -0.41 0.36 8.57
C LEU A 169 0.28 1.66 9.02
N THR A 170 -0.44 2.78 9.03
CA THR A 170 0.16 4.09 9.28
C THR A 170 -0.79 5.02 10.03
N ARG A 171 -0.22 6.03 10.69
CA ARG A 171 -0.99 7.12 11.30
C ARG A 171 -1.50 8.06 10.21
N LYS A 172 -2.80 8.34 10.22
CA LYS A 172 -3.40 9.30 9.28
C LYS A 172 -2.70 10.66 9.32
N SER A 173 -2.36 11.15 10.53
CA SER A 173 -1.66 12.43 10.70
C SER A 173 -0.29 12.43 10.02
N TYR A 174 0.50 11.35 10.17
CA TYR A 174 1.79 11.25 9.50
C TYR A 174 1.65 11.26 7.98
N TYR A 175 0.68 10.53 7.45
CA TYR A 175 0.43 10.51 6.00
C TYR A 175 0.01 11.88 5.47
N ARG A 176 -0.92 12.56 6.17
CA ARG A 176 -1.44 13.87 5.80
C ARG A 176 -0.39 14.99 5.92
N ASP A 177 0.38 15.00 7.02
CA ASP A 177 1.20 16.14 7.43
C ASP A 177 2.66 16.00 6.99
N VAL A 178 3.14 14.78 6.70
CA VAL A 178 4.54 14.51 6.34
C VAL A 178 4.64 13.88 4.95
N VAL A 179 3.97 12.73 4.71
CA VAL A 179 4.13 11.99 3.44
C VAL A 179 3.61 12.80 2.26
N LEU A 180 2.32 13.16 2.28
CA LEU A 180 1.70 13.85 1.15
C LEU A 180 2.28 15.24 0.84
N PRO A 181 2.62 16.10 1.82
CA PRO A 181 3.29 17.38 1.53
C PRO A 181 4.66 17.23 0.88
N SER A 182 5.36 16.12 1.16
CA SER A 182 6.70 15.83 0.61
C SER A 182 6.66 15.19 -0.78
N CYS A 183 5.48 14.86 -1.30
CA CYS A 183 5.33 14.23 -2.61
C CYS A 183 4.91 15.22 -3.68
N ASP A 184 5.28 14.97 -4.93
CA ASP A 184 4.76 15.69 -6.10
C ASP A 184 3.24 15.46 -6.26
N LYS A 185 2.56 16.41 -6.91
CA LYS A 185 1.08 16.40 -6.92
C LYS A 185 0.46 15.18 -7.56
N PHE A 186 1.04 14.67 -8.64
CA PHE A 186 0.48 13.58 -9.43
C PHE A 186 1.59 12.59 -9.77
N PHE A 187 2.08 11.87 -8.77
CA PHE A 187 3.18 10.94 -8.93
C PHE A 187 3.07 9.72 -8.00
N PHE A 188 4.00 8.79 -8.11
CA PHE A 188 4.13 7.69 -7.16
C PHE A 188 4.69 8.21 -5.84
N ILE A 189 4.04 7.82 -4.74
CA ILE A 189 4.49 8.20 -3.40
C ILE A 189 5.88 7.60 -3.14
N GLU A 190 6.11 6.35 -3.56
CA GLU A 190 7.39 5.67 -3.35
C GLU A 190 8.54 6.43 -4.00
N ASP A 191 8.41 6.81 -5.26
CA ASP A 191 9.49 7.47 -6.01
C ASP A 191 9.89 8.83 -5.44
N THR A 192 8.93 9.56 -4.86
CA THR A 192 9.19 10.92 -4.34
C THR A 192 9.54 10.93 -2.85
N PHE A 193 8.90 10.08 -2.06
CA PHE A 193 9.06 10.10 -0.61
C PHE A 193 10.24 9.25 -0.12
N HIS A 194 10.63 8.22 -0.85
CA HIS A 194 11.75 7.35 -0.48
C HIS A 194 13.07 8.13 -0.36
N GLY A 195 13.39 8.98 -1.36
CA GLY A 195 14.57 9.83 -1.34
C GLY A 195 14.59 10.77 -0.14
N LYS A 196 13.46 11.45 0.13
CA LYS A 196 13.36 12.32 1.30
C LYS A 196 13.61 11.60 2.61
N VAL A 197 13.04 10.41 2.78
CA VAL A 197 13.27 9.59 3.99
C VAL A 197 14.75 9.28 4.16
N GLN A 198 15.44 8.91 3.07
CA GLN A 198 16.88 8.63 3.13
C GLN A 198 17.69 9.87 3.44
N ASP A 199 17.39 11.02 2.82
CA ASP A 199 18.07 12.29 3.09
C ASP A 199 17.95 12.71 4.56
N ASP A 200 16.78 12.51 5.16
CA ASP A 200 16.53 12.85 6.56
C ASP A 200 17.21 11.84 7.52
N MET A 201 17.15 10.54 7.20
CA MET A 201 17.62 9.46 8.09
C MET A 201 19.10 9.11 7.92
N LEU A 202 19.65 9.34 6.71
CA LEU A 202 21.03 8.98 6.35
C LEU A 202 21.81 10.18 5.79
N PRO A 203 21.80 11.35 6.46
CA PRO A 203 22.59 12.47 5.97
C PRO A 203 24.06 12.05 5.90
N TYR A 204 24.68 12.26 4.73
CA TYR A 204 26.07 11.84 4.47
C TYR A 204 26.32 10.34 4.63
N ASN A 205 25.32 9.48 4.36
CA ASN A 205 25.38 8.01 4.54
C ASN A 205 25.64 7.56 6.00
N ILE A 206 25.27 8.36 6.97
CA ILE A 206 25.39 8.06 8.40
C ILE A 206 23.98 8.02 8.99
N PHE A 207 23.65 6.93 9.70
CA PHE A 207 22.37 6.83 10.39
C PHE A 207 22.19 7.95 11.41
N SER A 208 21.13 8.73 11.25
CA SER A 208 20.71 9.78 12.17
C SER A 208 19.51 9.30 13.00
N LYS A 209 19.72 9.14 14.30
CA LYS A 209 18.64 8.81 15.22
C LYS A 209 17.55 9.89 15.26
N ASP A 210 17.92 11.15 15.15
CA ASP A 210 16.97 12.25 15.13
C ASP A 210 16.16 12.25 13.83
N GLY A 211 16.80 12.01 12.69
CA GLY A 211 16.13 11.82 11.41
C GLY A 211 15.19 10.62 11.44
N TRP A 212 15.64 9.48 12.00
CA TRP A 212 14.76 8.32 12.16
C TRP A 212 13.56 8.61 13.06
N ASN A 213 13.73 9.35 14.15
CA ASN A 213 12.66 9.73 15.07
C ASN A 213 11.56 10.58 14.39
N MET A 214 11.88 11.31 13.33
CA MET A 214 10.89 12.04 12.53
C MET A 214 9.96 11.08 11.77
N HIS A 215 10.50 10.00 11.24
CA HIS A 215 9.78 9.07 10.38
C HIS A 215 9.29 7.82 11.12
N LYS A 216 10.07 7.24 12.01
CA LYS A 216 9.75 6.02 12.79
C LYS A 216 9.13 4.93 11.91
N LEU A 217 9.87 4.56 10.86
CA LEU A 217 9.47 3.52 9.92
C LEU A 217 9.91 2.15 10.41
N TRP A 218 9.00 1.20 10.37
CA TRP A 218 9.23 -0.18 10.78
C TRP A 218 8.74 -1.16 9.72
N ILE A 219 9.37 -2.34 9.70
CA ILE A 219 8.89 -3.52 9.00
C ILE A 219 8.40 -4.51 10.06
N TYR A 220 7.20 -5.05 9.92
CA TYR A 220 6.75 -6.18 10.72
C TYR A 220 7.57 -7.42 10.31
N HIS A 221 8.47 -7.84 11.20
CA HIS A 221 9.48 -8.86 10.92
C HIS A 221 9.68 -9.77 12.15
N PRO A 222 8.64 -10.51 12.56
CA PRO A 222 8.74 -11.47 13.65
C PRO A 222 9.73 -12.60 13.28
N GLU A 223 10.12 -13.40 14.27
CA GLU A 223 10.98 -14.56 14.03
C GLU A 223 10.44 -15.47 12.94
N GLY A 224 11.33 -15.92 12.06
CA GLY A 224 11.00 -16.69 10.86
C GLY A 224 10.87 -15.82 9.61
N ASN A 225 11.38 -16.32 8.51
CA ASN A 225 11.34 -15.66 7.21
C ASN A 225 9.97 -15.90 6.55
N ILE A 226 8.96 -15.13 6.96
CA ILE A 226 7.58 -15.27 6.47
C ILE A 226 7.18 -14.03 5.70
N LYS A 227 6.72 -14.21 4.46
CA LYS A 227 6.08 -13.16 3.68
C LYS A 227 4.82 -12.66 4.39
N ARG A 228 4.54 -11.37 4.31
CA ARG A 228 3.31 -10.77 4.86
C ARG A 228 2.40 -10.19 3.79
N SER A 229 2.91 -10.07 2.57
CA SER A 229 2.18 -9.67 1.38
C SER A 229 2.76 -10.37 0.15
N TYR A 230 2.08 -10.28 -0.99
CA TYR A 230 2.58 -10.81 -2.27
C TYR A 230 2.02 -9.98 -3.42
N HIS A 231 2.49 -10.22 -4.65
CA HIS A 231 1.98 -9.57 -5.85
C HIS A 231 1.23 -10.53 -6.75
N LEU A 232 0.14 -10.06 -7.33
CA LEU A 232 -0.69 -10.81 -8.27
C LEU A 232 -0.41 -10.46 -9.75
N ASP A 233 0.49 -9.54 -10.02
CA ASP A 233 0.91 -9.17 -11.38
C ASP A 233 1.98 -10.10 -11.99
N GLY A 234 2.39 -11.11 -11.25
CA GLY A 234 3.39 -12.10 -11.67
C GLY A 234 4.84 -11.75 -11.39
N ARG A 235 5.15 -10.56 -10.85
CA ARG A 235 6.53 -10.13 -10.57
C ARG A 235 7.25 -10.99 -9.53
N ASP A 236 6.53 -11.63 -8.63
CA ASP A 236 7.06 -12.52 -7.59
C ASP A 236 6.90 -14.01 -7.90
N GLY A 237 6.59 -14.35 -9.17
CA GLY A 237 6.38 -15.73 -9.62
C GLY A 237 4.94 -16.23 -9.51
N HIS A 238 4.00 -15.44 -9.01
CA HIS A 238 2.57 -15.75 -9.04
C HIS A 238 2.00 -15.47 -10.44
N ARG A 239 2.26 -16.37 -11.39
CA ARG A 239 1.81 -16.25 -12.79
C ARG A 239 0.33 -16.57 -13.03
N LYS A 240 -0.49 -16.56 -12.00
CA LYS A 240 -1.93 -16.85 -12.12
C LYS A 240 -2.63 -15.85 -13.06
N PHE A 241 -2.15 -14.61 -13.08
CA PHE A 241 -2.63 -13.53 -13.93
C PHE A 241 -1.48 -13.07 -14.82
N THR A 242 -1.41 -13.61 -16.03
CA THR A 242 -0.35 -13.25 -17.00
C THR A 242 -0.45 -11.78 -17.36
N THR A 243 0.63 -11.06 -17.16
CA THR A 243 0.82 -9.75 -17.74
C THR A 243 1.22 -9.92 -19.21
N ASP A 244 0.54 -9.26 -20.13
CA ASP A 244 1.06 -9.07 -21.47
C ASP A 244 2.19 -8.01 -21.36
N ASP A 245 3.44 -8.40 -21.61
CA ASP A 245 4.60 -7.50 -21.53
C ASP A 245 4.45 -6.26 -22.41
N LYS A 246 3.67 -6.36 -23.48
CA LYS A 246 3.30 -5.24 -24.35
C LYS A 246 2.40 -4.21 -23.67
N PHE A 247 1.70 -4.58 -22.60
CA PHE A 247 0.81 -3.69 -21.88
C PHE A 247 1.56 -2.49 -21.28
N TRP A 248 2.78 -2.70 -20.77
CA TRP A 248 3.57 -1.66 -20.10
C TRP A 248 4.33 -0.75 -21.05
N GLY A 249 4.22 -0.98 -22.36
CA GLY A 249 4.89 -0.15 -23.36
C GLY A 249 6.40 -0.31 -23.40
N TYR A 250 6.94 -1.37 -22.79
CA TYR A 250 8.33 -1.76 -23.00
C TYR A 250 8.46 -2.18 -24.46
N LYS A 251 9.06 -1.31 -25.27
CA LYS A 251 9.50 -1.67 -26.61
C LYS A 251 10.73 -2.56 -26.44
N GLU A 252 10.72 -3.70 -27.16
CA GLU A 252 11.91 -4.49 -27.42
C GLU A 252 13.01 -3.61 -28.03
#